data_8df4b05577628f3965b1eb1835fc3889
#
_entry.id   8df4b05577628f3965b1eb1835fc3889
#
_cell.length_a   1.000
_cell.length_b   1.000
_cell.length_c   1.000
_cell.angle_alpha   90.00
_cell.angle_beta   90.00
_cell.angle_gamma   90.00
#
_symmetry.space_group_name_H-M   'P 1'
#
loop_
_entity.id
_entity.type
_entity.pdbx_description
1 polymer ?
#
loop_
_entity_poly.entity_id
_entity_poly.type
_entity_poly.pdbx_seq_one_letter_code
_entity_poly.pdbx_strand_id
1 'polypeptide(L)'
;IDVDAVVCSGSRRNVTMWEGWMDSAASLMRVASTSGMPTLGICFGHQLLCKSLGSEVIRAENMSSGVWDLSLNEAGIRDEIFGLRDEREGGPVVLYSHQDHVVTVPECCELLGSAEHNSVTAVRVIGAHGEKMPAWGLQFHPEAAKHRIERSFGWGHITEDEMLAFQREHDGAGVLEAFANVVLSHRR
;
A
#
# COMPACT_ATOMS: atom_id res chain seq x y z
N ILE A 1 -0.89 18.67 -16.75
CA ILE A 1 -2.07 18.26 -15.96
C ILE A 1 -1.77 18.69 -14.54
N ASP A 2 -2.62 19.53 -13.99
CA ASP A 2 -2.51 20.01 -12.61
C ASP A 2 -3.21 18.98 -11.71
N VAL A 3 -2.44 18.28 -10.89
CA VAL A 3 -2.94 17.24 -9.99
C VAL A 3 -2.37 17.46 -8.59
N ASP A 4 -3.16 17.17 -7.57
CA ASP A 4 -2.78 17.36 -6.17
C ASP A 4 -2.12 16.13 -5.55
N ALA A 5 -2.31 14.96 -6.15
CA ALA A 5 -1.76 13.70 -5.67
C ALA A 5 -1.70 12.64 -6.79
N VAL A 6 -0.89 11.61 -6.58
CA VAL A 6 -0.84 10.41 -7.42
C VAL A 6 -1.21 9.19 -6.58
N VAL A 7 -2.19 8.41 -7.06
CA VAL A 7 -2.56 7.13 -6.44
C VAL A 7 -2.43 6.02 -7.50
N CYS A 8 -1.60 5.02 -7.23
CA CYS A 8 -1.51 3.81 -8.01
C CYS A 8 -2.18 2.66 -7.24
N SER A 9 -3.34 2.25 -7.70
CA SER A 9 -4.15 1.20 -7.06
C SER A 9 -3.61 -0.22 -7.33
N GLY A 10 -4.25 -1.20 -6.71
CA GLY A 10 -4.07 -2.61 -7.02
C GLY A 10 -4.40 -2.95 -8.48
N SER A 11 -3.81 -4.01 -8.98
CA SER A 11 -3.98 -4.51 -10.35
C SER A 11 -4.07 -6.04 -10.35
N ARG A 12 -4.71 -6.61 -11.38
CA ARG A 12 -4.63 -8.03 -11.70
C ARG A 12 -3.31 -8.43 -12.40
N ARG A 13 -2.48 -7.43 -12.75
CA ARG A 13 -1.15 -7.66 -13.30
C ARG A 13 -0.15 -7.87 -12.16
N ASN A 14 0.91 -8.60 -12.48
CA ASN A 14 1.97 -8.91 -11.53
C ASN A 14 3.22 -8.11 -11.90
N VAL A 15 3.84 -7.47 -10.91
CA VAL A 15 5.10 -6.74 -11.12
C VAL A 15 6.25 -7.68 -11.51
N THR A 16 6.17 -8.94 -11.09
CA THR A 16 7.13 -9.99 -11.49
C THR A 16 6.97 -10.42 -12.95
N MET A 17 5.85 -10.12 -13.59
CA MET A 17 5.59 -10.32 -15.01
C MET A 17 5.58 -8.97 -15.75
N TRP A 18 6.76 -8.34 -15.83
CA TRP A 18 6.92 -6.98 -16.29
C TRP A 18 6.40 -6.77 -17.73
N GLU A 19 5.60 -5.75 -17.93
CA GLU A 19 5.05 -5.31 -19.21
C GLU A 19 5.56 -3.89 -19.54
N GLY A 20 5.75 -3.55 -20.82
CA GLY A 20 6.37 -2.28 -21.23
C GLY A 20 5.67 -1.00 -20.73
N TRP A 21 4.36 -1.02 -20.49
CA TRP A 21 3.64 0.11 -19.90
C TRP A 21 4.04 0.38 -18.44
N MET A 22 4.56 -0.62 -17.73
CA MET A 22 5.00 -0.48 -16.34
C MET A 22 6.22 0.44 -16.20
N ASP A 23 7.04 0.58 -17.25
CA ASP A 23 8.18 1.50 -17.23
C ASP A 23 7.74 2.95 -17.00
N SER A 24 6.72 3.40 -17.75
CA SER A 24 6.17 4.76 -17.59
C SER A 24 5.47 4.95 -16.25
N ALA A 25 4.72 3.94 -15.80
CA ALA A 25 4.02 3.99 -14.52
C ALA A 25 5.03 4.00 -13.33
N ALA A 26 6.07 3.17 -13.38
CA ALA A 26 7.14 3.15 -12.39
C ALA A 26 7.91 4.48 -12.34
N SER A 27 8.22 5.05 -13.52
CA SER A 27 8.86 6.37 -13.62
C SER A 27 8.00 7.47 -13.00
N LEU A 28 6.68 7.47 -13.29
CA LEU A 28 5.74 8.42 -12.68
C LEU A 28 5.70 8.28 -11.15
N MET A 29 5.57 7.06 -10.64
CA MET A 29 5.54 6.80 -9.19
C MET A 29 6.83 7.27 -8.52
N ARG A 30 7.99 6.97 -9.11
CA ARG A 30 9.28 7.42 -8.62
C ARG A 30 9.39 8.95 -8.58
N VAL A 31 9.09 9.62 -9.69
CA VAL A 31 9.20 11.08 -9.79
C VAL A 31 8.24 11.75 -8.81
N ALA A 32 6.98 11.35 -8.78
CA ALA A 32 5.99 11.92 -7.87
C ALA A 32 6.41 11.77 -6.41
N SER A 33 6.76 10.54 -5.98
CA SER A 33 7.10 10.23 -4.60
C SER A 33 8.38 10.95 -4.11
N THR A 34 9.35 11.21 -4.99
CA THR A 34 10.61 11.87 -4.63
C THR A 34 10.59 13.38 -4.82
N SER A 35 9.59 13.94 -5.51
CA SER A 35 9.44 15.39 -5.71
C SER A 35 8.57 16.08 -4.66
N GLY A 36 8.08 15.37 -3.65
CA GLY A 36 7.21 15.94 -2.61
C GLY A 36 5.73 15.95 -2.98
N MET A 37 5.32 15.33 -4.09
CA MET A 37 3.91 15.17 -4.43
C MET A 37 3.27 14.08 -3.57
N PRO A 38 2.12 14.33 -2.92
CA PRO A 38 1.40 13.29 -2.21
C PRO A 38 1.17 12.06 -3.09
N THR A 39 1.72 10.92 -2.67
CA THR A 39 1.76 9.70 -3.49
C THR A 39 1.36 8.48 -2.66
N LEU A 40 0.43 7.67 -3.17
CA LEU A 40 0.01 6.43 -2.53
C LEU A 40 0.07 5.26 -3.52
N GLY A 41 0.91 4.28 -3.23
CA GLY A 41 0.94 2.99 -3.91
C GLY A 41 0.18 1.94 -3.11
N ILE A 42 -0.82 1.27 -3.72
CA ILE A 42 -1.64 0.24 -3.08
C ILE A 42 -1.41 -1.10 -3.78
N CYS A 43 -1.04 -2.14 -3.05
CA CYS A 43 -0.80 -3.50 -3.54
C CYS A 43 0.16 -3.51 -4.75
N PHE A 44 -0.33 -3.65 -5.97
CA PHE A 44 0.47 -3.53 -7.19
C PHE A 44 1.23 -2.18 -7.22
N GLY A 45 0.58 -1.08 -6.84
CA GLY A 45 1.19 0.25 -6.79
C GLY A 45 2.31 0.35 -5.75
N HIS A 46 2.20 -0.33 -4.61
CA HIS A 46 3.27 -0.46 -3.63
C HIS A 46 4.48 -1.20 -4.21
N GLN A 47 4.24 -2.34 -4.84
CA GLN A 47 5.28 -3.14 -5.47
C GLN A 47 5.98 -2.36 -6.60
N LEU A 48 5.21 -1.65 -7.42
CA LEU A 48 5.72 -0.81 -8.50
C LEU A 48 6.56 0.35 -7.97
N LEU A 49 6.10 1.04 -6.93
CA LEU A 49 6.84 2.10 -6.25
C LEU A 49 8.16 1.56 -5.70
N CYS A 50 8.13 0.52 -4.88
CA CYS A 50 9.33 -0.05 -4.27
C CYS A 50 10.33 -0.55 -5.33
N LYS A 51 9.85 -1.21 -6.38
CA LYS A 51 10.69 -1.63 -7.51
C LYS A 51 11.33 -0.45 -8.23
N SER A 52 10.58 0.64 -8.46
CA SER A 52 11.10 1.86 -9.09
C SER A 52 12.16 2.57 -8.25
N LEU A 53 12.15 2.33 -6.94
CA LEU A 53 13.12 2.83 -5.95
C LEU A 53 14.26 1.85 -5.66
N GLY A 54 14.37 0.76 -6.43
CA GLY A 54 15.49 -0.18 -6.40
C GLY A 54 15.27 -1.43 -5.55
N SER A 55 14.08 -1.67 -5.04
CA SER A 55 13.77 -2.88 -4.28
C SER A 55 13.49 -4.08 -5.18
N GLU A 56 13.67 -5.27 -4.63
CA GLU A 56 13.29 -6.52 -5.27
C GLU A 56 11.83 -6.86 -4.96
N VAL A 57 11.12 -7.34 -5.99
CA VAL A 57 9.76 -7.88 -5.89
C VAL A 57 9.81 -9.32 -6.38
N ILE A 58 9.33 -10.25 -5.57
CA ILE A 58 9.26 -11.66 -5.91
C ILE A 58 7.83 -12.15 -5.89
N ARG A 59 7.59 -13.29 -6.55
CA ARG A 59 6.32 -14.01 -6.53
C ARG A 59 6.37 -15.09 -5.46
N ALA A 60 5.43 -15.03 -4.51
CA ALA A 60 5.27 -16.08 -3.52
C ALA A 60 4.69 -17.36 -4.17
N GLU A 61 4.92 -18.49 -3.51
CA GLU A 61 4.37 -19.77 -3.93
C GLU A 61 2.85 -19.80 -3.79
N ASN A 62 2.33 -19.21 -2.71
CA ASN A 62 0.91 -19.14 -2.41
C ASN A 62 0.38 -17.72 -2.45
N MET A 63 -0.92 -17.57 -2.70
CA MET A 63 -1.67 -16.33 -2.60
C MET A 63 -1.87 -15.96 -1.12
N SER A 64 -1.64 -14.71 -0.77
CA SER A 64 -1.99 -14.15 0.54
C SER A 64 -3.31 -13.42 0.44
N SER A 65 -4.39 -14.04 0.95
CA SER A 65 -5.76 -13.49 0.91
C SER A 65 -6.41 -13.58 2.28
N GLY A 66 -6.74 -12.45 2.89
CA GLY A 66 -7.38 -12.41 4.20
C GLY A 66 -7.35 -11.03 4.84
N VAL A 67 -7.97 -10.94 6.01
CA VAL A 67 -7.99 -9.75 6.84
C VAL A 67 -7.21 -10.03 8.12
N TRP A 68 -6.01 -9.45 8.21
CA TRP A 68 -5.03 -9.72 9.24
C TRP A 68 -4.50 -8.44 9.90
N ASP A 69 -3.88 -8.60 11.05
CA ASP A 69 -3.27 -7.51 11.78
C ASP A 69 -2.00 -7.02 11.06
N LEU A 70 -1.84 -5.71 10.98
CA LEU A 70 -0.62 -5.05 10.52
C LEU A 70 0.25 -4.73 11.74
N SER A 71 1.42 -5.35 11.81
CA SER A 71 2.41 -5.06 12.85
C SER A 71 3.16 -3.78 12.51
N LEU A 72 2.80 -2.67 13.15
CA LEU A 72 3.51 -1.40 13.02
C LEU A 72 4.77 -1.39 13.90
N ASN A 73 5.88 -0.89 13.36
CA ASN A 73 7.06 -0.55 14.14
C ASN A 73 6.91 0.85 14.77
N GLU A 74 7.93 1.33 15.50
CA GLU A 74 7.89 2.65 16.12
C GLU A 74 7.69 3.80 15.12
N ALA A 75 8.23 3.70 13.91
CA ALA A 75 8.05 4.70 12.87
C ALA A 75 6.60 4.70 12.35
N GLY A 76 6.03 3.50 12.16
CA GLY A 76 4.64 3.33 11.72
C GLY A 76 3.62 3.81 12.76
N ILE A 77 3.86 3.53 14.04
CA ILE A 77 2.99 4.02 15.14
C ILE A 77 2.93 5.56 15.16
N ARG A 78 4.03 6.23 14.81
CA ARG A 78 4.14 7.70 14.79
C ARG A 78 3.82 8.31 13.42
N ASP A 79 3.55 7.49 12.41
CA ASP A 79 3.29 7.99 11.06
C ASP A 79 1.86 8.50 10.93
N GLU A 80 1.72 9.67 10.29
CA GLU A 80 0.44 10.37 10.15
C GLU A 80 -0.64 9.55 9.41
N ILE A 81 -0.24 8.58 8.56
CA ILE A 81 -1.19 7.72 7.84
C ILE A 81 -1.82 6.66 8.76
N PHE A 82 -1.18 6.35 9.91
CA PHE A 82 -1.65 5.39 10.91
C PHE A 82 -1.98 6.04 12.26
N GLY A 83 -1.36 7.18 12.58
CA GLY A 83 -1.31 7.80 13.92
C GLY A 83 -2.61 8.42 14.43
N LEU A 84 -3.68 8.42 13.66
CA LEU A 84 -4.98 8.95 14.07
C LEU A 84 -5.89 7.90 14.74
N ARG A 85 -5.33 6.76 15.16
CA ARG A 85 -6.13 5.65 15.64
C ARG A 85 -5.90 5.34 17.09
N ASP A 86 -7.05 5.07 17.74
CA ASP A 86 -7.21 4.52 19.07
C ASP A 86 -6.04 3.61 19.49
N GLU A 87 -5.63 3.72 20.74
CA GLU A 87 -4.66 2.88 21.45
C GLU A 87 -5.10 1.41 21.55
N ARG A 88 -5.52 0.82 20.42
CA ARG A 88 -5.79 -0.61 20.38
C ARG A 88 -4.47 -1.37 20.50
N GLU A 89 -4.35 -2.20 21.50
CA GLU A 89 -3.34 -3.25 21.51
C GLU A 89 -3.49 -4.09 20.23
N GLY A 90 -2.48 -4.11 19.34
CA GLY A 90 -2.46 -5.00 18.20
C GLY A 90 -2.33 -4.35 16.81
N GLY A 91 -2.29 -3.03 16.69
CA GLY A 91 -2.17 -2.33 15.39
C GLY A 91 -3.44 -2.38 14.54
N PRO A 92 -3.43 -1.75 13.33
CA PRO A 92 -4.58 -1.76 12.43
C PRO A 92 -4.81 -3.14 11.80
N VAL A 93 -6.07 -3.46 11.60
CA VAL A 93 -6.51 -4.64 10.85
C VAL A 93 -6.68 -4.25 9.39
N VAL A 94 -6.10 -5.00 8.46
CA VAL A 94 -6.08 -4.64 7.03
C VAL A 94 -6.33 -5.86 6.14
N LEU A 95 -6.84 -5.61 4.92
CA LEU A 95 -7.14 -6.65 3.95
C LEU A 95 -5.98 -6.83 2.97
N TYR A 96 -5.50 -8.06 2.84
CA TYR A 96 -4.50 -8.49 1.87
C TYR A 96 -5.12 -9.37 0.78
N SER A 97 -4.68 -9.17 -0.46
CA SER A 97 -4.99 -10.03 -1.61
C SER A 97 -3.87 -9.87 -2.64
N HIS A 98 -2.77 -10.63 -2.47
CA HIS A 98 -1.60 -10.52 -3.34
C HIS A 98 -0.78 -11.82 -3.36
N GLN A 99 -0.01 -12.01 -4.42
CA GLN A 99 0.96 -13.09 -4.55
C GLN A 99 2.39 -12.53 -4.71
N ASP A 100 2.54 -11.47 -5.52
CA ASP A 100 3.81 -10.73 -5.58
C ASP A 100 3.97 -9.90 -4.30
N HIS A 101 5.22 -9.79 -3.80
CA HIS A 101 5.54 -8.95 -2.64
C HIS A 101 6.97 -8.40 -2.68
N VAL A 102 7.16 -7.29 -2.01
CA VAL A 102 8.46 -6.64 -1.82
C VAL A 102 9.23 -7.39 -0.74
N VAL A 103 10.50 -7.71 -0.99
CA VAL A 103 11.34 -8.47 -0.03
C VAL A 103 12.38 -7.61 0.68
N THR A 104 12.74 -6.45 0.11
CA THR A 104 13.70 -5.51 0.71
C THR A 104 13.10 -4.12 0.77
N VAL A 105 13.36 -3.40 1.85
CA VAL A 105 13.00 -1.97 1.95
C VAL A 105 13.94 -1.19 1.05
N PRO A 106 13.45 -0.32 0.12
CA PRO A 106 14.32 0.55 -0.66
C PRO A 106 15.16 1.45 0.25
N GLU A 107 16.41 1.74 -0.13
CA GLU A 107 17.34 2.56 0.69
C GLU A 107 16.78 3.95 1.04
N CYS A 108 15.95 4.52 0.14
CA CYS A 108 15.27 5.80 0.34
C CYS A 108 13.87 5.63 0.96
N CYS A 109 13.60 4.55 1.69
CA CYS A 109 12.34 4.34 2.38
C CYS A 109 12.56 3.95 3.84
N GLU A 110 11.60 4.34 4.68
CA GLU A 110 11.46 3.87 6.05
C GLU A 110 10.38 2.77 6.09
N LEU A 111 10.70 1.62 6.71
CA LEU A 111 9.70 0.59 7.00
C LEU A 111 8.76 1.11 8.07
N LEU A 112 7.46 0.99 7.84
CA LEU A 112 6.43 1.36 8.81
C LEU A 112 5.74 0.14 9.42
N GLY A 113 5.59 -0.93 8.64
CA GLY A 113 4.87 -2.11 9.10
C GLY A 113 5.16 -3.38 8.31
N SER A 114 4.88 -4.50 8.96
CA SER A 114 5.05 -5.85 8.44
C SER A 114 3.83 -6.72 8.77
N ALA A 115 3.74 -7.89 8.15
CA ALA A 115 2.79 -8.94 8.50
C ALA A 115 3.54 -10.27 8.56
N GLU A 116 2.94 -11.29 9.19
CA GLU A 116 3.56 -12.61 9.31
C GLU A 116 3.99 -13.20 7.96
N HIS A 117 3.17 -12.98 6.92
CA HIS A 117 3.40 -13.50 5.56
C HIS A 117 4.27 -12.57 4.69
N ASN A 118 4.55 -11.34 5.12
CA ASN A 118 5.34 -10.37 4.35
C ASN A 118 6.02 -9.35 5.27
N SER A 119 7.35 -9.26 5.20
CA SER A 119 8.15 -8.34 6.03
C SER A 119 8.08 -6.87 5.60
N VAL A 120 7.65 -6.56 4.37
CA VAL A 120 7.58 -5.19 3.83
C VAL A 120 6.17 -4.90 3.33
N THR A 121 5.27 -4.52 4.25
CA THR A 121 3.86 -4.28 3.93
C THR A 121 3.46 -2.81 3.95
N ALA A 122 4.24 -1.97 4.61
CA ALA A 122 4.03 -0.52 4.61
C ALA A 122 5.38 0.20 4.68
N VAL A 123 5.57 1.14 3.76
CA VAL A 123 6.79 1.97 3.69
C VAL A 123 6.43 3.43 3.49
N ARG A 124 7.32 4.34 3.92
CA ARG A 124 7.30 5.76 3.60
C ARG A 124 8.58 6.15 2.88
N VAL A 125 8.46 6.94 1.82
CA VAL A 125 9.62 7.48 1.11
C VAL A 125 10.30 8.57 1.95
N ILE A 126 11.62 8.53 1.97
CA ILE A 126 12.48 9.50 2.66
C ILE A 126 13.28 10.27 1.60
N GLY A 127 13.31 11.58 1.71
CA GLY A 127 14.03 12.44 0.82
C GLY A 127 15.55 12.41 1.06
N ALA A 128 16.30 13.04 0.17
CA ALA A 128 17.76 13.00 0.16
C ALA A 128 18.42 13.60 1.42
N HIS A 129 17.71 14.42 2.18
CA HIS A 129 18.18 15.04 3.42
C HIS A 129 17.55 14.41 4.68
N GLY A 130 16.90 13.25 4.54
CA GLY A 130 16.24 12.53 5.62
C GLY A 130 14.84 13.04 5.97
N GLU A 131 14.27 13.95 5.18
CA GLU A 131 12.89 14.43 5.35
C GLU A 131 11.88 13.38 4.96
N LYS A 132 10.78 13.29 5.69
CA LYS A 132 9.67 12.38 5.38
C LYS A 132 8.86 12.94 4.22
N MET A 133 8.90 12.23 3.09
CA MET A 133 8.09 12.60 1.92
C MET A 133 6.61 12.24 2.15
N PRO A 134 5.65 12.96 1.55
CA PRO A 134 4.23 12.62 1.61
C PRO A 134 3.89 11.44 0.67
N ALA A 135 4.66 10.36 0.77
CA ALA A 135 4.59 9.26 -0.18
C ALA A 135 4.71 7.91 0.52
N TRP A 136 3.71 7.06 0.30
CA TRP A 136 3.59 5.74 0.96
C TRP A 136 3.37 4.62 -0.03
N GLY A 137 3.86 3.44 0.32
CA GLY A 137 3.53 2.18 -0.31
C GLY A 137 2.88 1.23 0.70
N LEU A 138 1.69 0.73 0.38
CA LEU A 138 0.89 -0.17 1.22
C LEU A 138 0.58 -1.45 0.45
N GLN A 139 1.01 -2.61 0.96
CA GLN A 139 0.74 -3.90 0.32
C GLN A 139 -0.71 -4.34 0.47
N PHE A 140 -1.41 -3.87 1.47
CA PHE A 140 -2.81 -4.16 1.73
C PHE A 140 -3.76 -3.24 0.93
N HIS A 141 -5.04 -3.56 0.94
CA HIS A 141 -6.09 -2.85 0.22
C HIS A 141 -6.95 -1.98 1.16
N PRO A 142 -6.57 -0.73 1.44
CA PRO A 142 -7.37 0.15 2.29
C PRO A 142 -8.73 0.52 1.67
N GLU A 143 -8.85 0.39 0.34
CA GLU A 143 -10.06 0.69 -0.44
C GLU A 143 -11.08 -0.45 -0.49
N ALA A 144 -10.75 -1.62 0.06
CA ALA A 144 -11.57 -2.83 -0.06
C ALA A 144 -12.78 -2.83 0.88
N ALA A 145 -13.70 -1.90 0.69
CA ALA A 145 -14.95 -1.86 1.45
C ALA A 145 -15.85 -3.09 1.17
N LYS A 146 -16.61 -3.53 2.18
CA LYS A 146 -17.45 -4.74 2.13
C LYS A 146 -18.32 -4.82 0.88
N HIS A 147 -19.00 -3.74 0.50
CA HIS A 147 -19.83 -3.71 -0.71
C HIS A 147 -19.05 -3.92 -2.02
N ARG A 148 -17.73 -3.59 -2.04
CA ARG A 148 -16.84 -3.85 -3.17
C ARG A 148 -16.44 -5.32 -3.25
N ILE A 149 -16.22 -5.95 -2.10
CA ILE A 149 -15.93 -7.38 -1.99
C ILE A 149 -17.13 -8.17 -2.52
N GLU A 150 -18.34 -7.88 -2.03
CA GLU A 150 -19.59 -8.49 -2.48
C GLU A 150 -19.80 -8.33 -4.00
N ARG A 151 -19.53 -7.14 -4.54
CA ARG A 151 -19.62 -6.87 -5.97
C ARG A 151 -18.58 -7.66 -6.77
N SER A 152 -17.34 -7.76 -6.27
CA SER A 152 -16.28 -8.53 -6.91
C SER A 152 -16.61 -10.01 -6.96
N PHE A 153 -17.23 -10.54 -5.90
CA PHE A 153 -17.75 -11.90 -5.89
C PHE A 153 -18.88 -12.08 -6.92
N GLY A 154 -19.86 -11.16 -6.94
CA GLY A 154 -20.96 -11.19 -7.92
C GLY A 154 -20.51 -11.12 -9.37
N TRP A 155 -19.34 -10.56 -9.63
CA TRP A 155 -18.71 -10.52 -10.96
C TRP A 155 -17.78 -11.73 -11.24
N GLY A 156 -17.65 -12.66 -10.30
CA GLY A 156 -16.75 -13.83 -10.42
C GLY A 156 -15.27 -13.44 -10.38
N HIS A 157 -14.95 -12.31 -9.75
CA HIS A 157 -13.58 -11.81 -9.66
C HIS A 157 -12.81 -12.38 -8.46
N ILE A 158 -13.52 -12.83 -7.45
CA ILE A 158 -12.99 -13.53 -6.27
C ILE A 158 -13.83 -14.79 -6.04
N THR A 159 -13.23 -15.77 -5.39
CA THR A 159 -13.89 -17.02 -5.01
C THR A 159 -14.76 -16.84 -3.76
N GLU A 160 -15.60 -17.82 -3.45
CA GLU A 160 -16.38 -17.84 -2.21
C GLU A 160 -15.48 -17.90 -0.97
N ASP A 161 -14.39 -18.67 -1.03
CA ASP A 161 -13.42 -18.77 0.06
C ASP A 161 -12.73 -17.42 0.31
N GLU A 162 -12.35 -16.68 -0.74
CA GLU A 162 -11.81 -15.32 -0.60
C GLU A 162 -12.85 -14.36 -0.04
N MET A 163 -14.10 -14.43 -0.50
CA MET A 163 -15.18 -13.61 0.05
C MET A 163 -15.38 -13.88 1.55
N LEU A 164 -15.32 -15.13 1.98
CA LEU A 164 -15.42 -15.51 3.39
C LEU A 164 -14.20 -15.03 4.20
N ALA A 165 -12.99 -15.11 3.64
CA ALA A 165 -11.77 -14.60 4.27
C ALA A 165 -11.79 -13.07 4.49
N PHE A 166 -12.60 -12.34 3.71
CA PHE A 166 -12.70 -10.87 3.77
C PHE A 166 -13.88 -10.36 4.63
N GLN A 167 -14.54 -11.23 5.40
CA GLN A 167 -15.72 -10.84 6.20
C GLN A 167 -15.39 -10.02 7.46
N ARG A 168 -14.16 -10.13 7.98
CA ARG A 168 -13.71 -9.33 9.13
C ARG A 168 -13.68 -7.86 8.74
N GLU A 169 -14.21 -6.98 9.59
CA GLU A 169 -14.06 -5.54 9.42
C GLU A 169 -12.59 -5.14 9.50
N HIS A 170 -12.19 -4.17 8.70
CA HIS A 170 -10.82 -3.68 8.65
C HIS A 170 -10.75 -2.15 8.66
N ASP A 171 -9.58 -1.65 9.04
CA ASP A 171 -9.34 -0.24 9.31
C ASP A 171 -8.94 0.59 8.07
N GLY A 172 -9.00 0.04 6.86
CA GLY A 172 -8.51 0.70 5.64
C GLY A 172 -9.08 2.09 5.39
N ALA A 173 -10.38 2.29 5.65
CA ALA A 173 -11.02 3.60 5.42
C ALA A 173 -10.31 4.77 6.11
N GLY A 174 -9.84 4.58 7.36
CA GLY A 174 -9.14 5.65 8.06
C GLY A 174 -7.73 5.91 7.53
N VAL A 175 -7.09 4.92 6.91
CA VAL A 175 -5.81 5.12 6.21
C VAL A 175 -6.02 6.02 4.98
N LEU A 176 -7.10 5.79 4.22
CA LEU A 176 -7.45 6.65 3.08
C LEU A 176 -7.85 8.07 3.51
N GLU A 177 -8.58 8.20 4.62
CA GLU A 177 -8.93 9.50 5.18
C GLU A 177 -7.68 10.27 5.62
N ALA A 178 -6.74 9.61 6.29
CA ALA A 178 -5.47 10.21 6.67
C ALA A 178 -4.68 10.68 5.44
N PHE A 179 -4.57 9.87 4.39
CA PHE A 179 -3.94 10.27 3.14
C PHE A 179 -4.65 11.47 2.48
N ALA A 180 -5.98 11.47 2.44
CA ALA A 180 -6.74 12.61 1.91
C ALA A 180 -6.45 13.91 2.69
N ASN A 181 -6.32 13.86 4.00
CA ASN A 181 -5.96 15.00 4.84
C ASN A 181 -4.54 15.52 4.52
N VAL A 182 -3.59 14.62 4.25
CA VAL A 182 -2.24 15.01 3.77
C VAL A 182 -2.35 15.77 2.45
N VAL A 183 -3.09 15.25 1.47
CA VAL A 183 -3.30 15.92 0.18
C VAL A 183 -3.88 17.32 0.36
N LEU A 184 -4.91 17.46 1.20
CA LEU A 184 -5.55 18.74 1.47
C LEU A 184 -4.59 19.76 2.14
N SER A 185 -3.68 19.28 2.99
CA SER A 185 -2.69 20.13 3.66
C SER A 185 -1.59 20.61 2.70
N HIS A 186 -1.31 19.88 1.63
CA HIS A 186 -0.30 20.22 0.62
C HIS A 186 -0.80 21.22 -0.45
N ARG A 187 -2.09 21.46 -0.52
CA ARG A 187 -2.70 22.45 -1.45
C ARG A 187 -2.48 23.92 -1.06
N ARG A 188 -1.77 24.20 0.03
CA ARG A 188 -1.61 25.56 0.58
C ARG A 188 -0.32 26.23 0.14
#